data_11554016c54e3beed0aa27c17a802500
#
_entry.id   11554016c54e3beed0aa27c17a802500
#
_cell.length_a   1.000
_cell.length_b   1.000
_cell.length_c   1.000
_cell.angle_alpha   90.00
_cell.angle_beta   90.00
_cell.angle_gamma   90.00
#
_symmetry.space_group_name_H-M   'P 1'
#
loop_
_entity.id
_entity.type
_entity.pdbx_description
1 polymer ?
#
loop_
_entity_poly.entity_id
_entity_poly.type
_entity_poly.pdbx_seq_one_letter_code
_entity_poly.pdbx_strand_id
1 'polypeptide(L)'
;PYRSVSKGDTVSFGSYEQDGNTSNGPEPITWIVLDKIDGQLLLLSADVLEARQYHHVPFEEVTWENSDLRAWMNGNFYEGAFTPVQRGLIETVHNENADQSITGASGGAATDDRVFALSETESVIYLNTPAARSDIGAAPASVHAAAGPLSVSEDGTADWWLRSPGTYGFATQFVDATGVPSLSGANVDLQYGVRPALWINVEGIGEGSR
;
A
#
# COMPACT_ATOMS: atom_id res chain seq x y z
N PRO A 1 -21.75 1.25 -8.31
CA PRO A 1 -21.24 2.27 -7.35
C PRO A 1 -19.87 2.82 -7.76
N TYR A 2 -18.92 2.00 -8.25
CA TYR A 2 -17.55 2.47 -8.56
C TYR A 2 -17.43 3.38 -9.78
N ARG A 3 -18.36 3.35 -10.74
CA ARG A 3 -18.32 4.19 -11.96
C ARG A 3 -18.48 5.68 -11.69
N SER A 4 -19.22 6.04 -10.63
CA SER A 4 -19.54 7.43 -10.29
C SER A 4 -18.52 8.09 -9.36
N VAL A 5 -17.53 7.34 -8.83
CA VAL A 5 -16.53 7.89 -7.91
C VAL A 5 -15.50 8.75 -8.65
N SER A 6 -14.95 9.70 -7.95
CA SER A 6 -13.93 10.63 -8.40
C SER A 6 -12.65 10.47 -7.59
N LYS A 7 -11.56 11.03 -8.08
CA LYS A 7 -10.31 11.16 -7.33
C LYS A 7 -10.56 11.88 -6.00
N GLY A 8 -10.05 11.31 -4.91
CA GLY A 8 -10.24 11.78 -3.54
C GLY A 8 -11.45 11.17 -2.81
N ASP A 9 -12.37 10.52 -3.53
CA ASP A 9 -13.46 9.78 -2.89
C ASP A 9 -12.94 8.52 -2.20
N THR A 10 -13.77 7.94 -1.34
CA THR A 10 -13.50 6.64 -0.73
C THR A 10 -14.46 5.57 -1.26
N VAL A 11 -13.96 4.35 -1.34
CA VAL A 11 -14.74 3.17 -1.73
C VAL A 11 -14.44 2.02 -0.78
N SER A 12 -15.39 1.09 -0.65
CA SER A 12 -15.21 -0.17 0.09
C SER A 12 -14.96 -1.30 -0.92
N PHE A 13 -13.86 -2.06 -0.75
CA PHE A 13 -13.51 -3.17 -1.62
C PHE A 13 -12.64 -4.19 -0.89
N GLY A 14 -13.05 -5.46 -0.87
CA GLY A 14 -12.39 -6.50 -0.08
C GLY A 14 -12.61 -6.36 1.42
N SER A 15 -12.03 -7.26 2.19
CA SER A 15 -12.10 -7.26 3.66
C SER A 15 -10.81 -7.78 4.27
N TYR A 16 -10.44 -7.24 5.42
CA TYR A 16 -9.26 -7.62 6.20
C TYR A 16 -9.53 -7.38 7.67
N GLU A 17 -8.88 -8.16 8.54
CA GLU A 17 -8.98 -7.97 9.99
C GLU A 17 -8.44 -6.59 10.38
N GLN A 18 -9.25 -5.77 11.04
CA GLN A 18 -8.86 -4.39 11.38
C GLN A 18 -9.17 -4.04 12.84
N ASP A 19 -10.17 -4.66 13.48
CA ASP A 19 -10.57 -4.35 14.85
C ASP A 19 -9.88 -5.22 15.92
N GLY A 20 -9.07 -6.21 15.49
CA GLY A 20 -8.37 -7.14 16.39
C GLY A 20 -9.27 -8.23 16.99
N ASN A 21 -10.51 -8.34 16.53
CA ASN A 21 -11.49 -9.33 17.00
C ASN A 21 -11.80 -10.38 15.92
N THR A 22 -10.97 -11.38 15.80
CA THR A 22 -11.13 -12.44 14.79
C THR A 22 -12.44 -13.25 14.91
N SER A 23 -13.24 -13.05 15.98
CA SER A 23 -14.50 -13.78 16.17
C SER A 23 -15.68 -13.20 15.40
N ASN A 24 -15.59 -11.93 14.94
CA ASN A 24 -16.64 -11.27 14.15
C ASN A 24 -16.35 -11.29 12.64
N GLY A 25 -15.17 -11.77 12.24
CA GLY A 25 -14.70 -11.83 10.86
C GLY A 25 -14.07 -10.51 10.39
N PRO A 26 -13.42 -10.52 9.21
CA PRO A 26 -12.68 -9.36 8.71
C PRO A 26 -13.62 -8.21 8.29
N GLU A 27 -13.21 -6.98 8.60
CA GLU A 27 -13.93 -5.76 8.28
C GLU A 27 -13.73 -5.37 6.80
N PRO A 28 -14.72 -4.69 6.17
CA PRO A 28 -14.56 -4.10 4.86
C PRO A 28 -13.37 -3.13 4.82
N ILE A 29 -12.52 -3.24 3.82
CA ILE A 29 -11.41 -2.30 3.62
C ILE A 29 -11.94 -1.03 2.96
N THR A 30 -11.63 0.12 3.55
CA THR A 30 -11.85 1.44 2.96
C THR A 30 -10.63 1.84 2.15
N TRP A 31 -10.85 2.30 0.93
CA TRP A 31 -9.81 2.75 0.01
C TRP A 31 -10.03 4.19 -0.40
N ILE A 32 -8.94 4.95 -0.51
CA ILE A 32 -8.92 6.28 -1.13
C ILE A 32 -8.68 6.09 -2.63
N VAL A 33 -9.47 6.73 -3.46
CA VAL A 33 -9.27 6.78 -4.93
C VAL A 33 -8.18 7.80 -5.22
N LEU A 34 -6.97 7.34 -5.51
CA LEU A 34 -5.84 8.20 -5.85
C LEU A 34 -5.92 8.71 -7.29
N ASP A 35 -6.40 7.86 -8.20
CA ASP A 35 -6.54 8.21 -9.61
C ASP A 35 -7.68 7.46 -10.29
N LYS A 36 -8.12 7.99 -11.44
CA LYS A 36 -9.14 7.38 -12.29
C LYS A 36 -8.80 7.61 -13.75
N ILE A 37 -8.51 6.54 -14.47
CA ILE A 37 -8.09 6.56 -15.87
C ILE A 37 -8.85 5.46 -16.61
N ASP A 38 -9.56 5.81 -17.68
CA ASP A 38 -10.20 4.87 -18.63
C ASP A 38 -10.98 3.72 -17.95
N GLY A 39 -11.83 4.06 -16.97
CA GLY A 39 -12.62 3.06 -16.26
C GLY A 39 -11.84 2.23 -15.23
N GLN A 40 -10.59 2.58 -14.96
CA GLN A 40 -9.77 1.99 -13.90
C GLN A 40 -9.62 2.97 -12.74
N LEU A 41 -9.58 2.45 -11.51
CA LEU A 41 -9.35 3.21 -10.29
C LEU A 41 -8.07 2.74 -9.62
N LEU A 42 -7.16 3.67 -9.32
CA LEU A 42 -6.05 3.44 -8.42
C LEU A 42 -6.53 3.64 -6.98
N LEU A 43 -6.45 2.62 -6.19
CA LEU A 43 -6.87 2.58 -4.80
C LEU A 43 -5.66 2.44 -3.87
N LEU A 44 -5.67 3.21 -2.77
CA LEU A 44 -4.75 3.07 -1.64
C LEU A 44 -5.58 2.83 -0.38
N SER A 45 -5.24 1.85 0.46
CA SER A 45 -5.97 1.64 1.70
C SER A 45 -5.97 2.92 2.54
N ALA A 46 -7.13 3.30 3.11
CA ALA A 46 -7.24 4.49 3.94
C ALA A 46 -6.37 4.37 5.19
N ASP A 47 -6.40 3.19 5.82
CA ASP A 47 -5.65 2.88 7.03
C ASP A 47 -4.42 2.01 6.74
N VAL A 48 -3.47 2.04 7.67
CA VAL A 48 -2.43 1.03 7.78
C VAL A 48 -3.10 -0.26 8.27
N LEU A 49 -3.08 -1.30 7.45
CA LEU A 49 -3.82 -2.55 7.72
C LEU A 49 -3.02 -3.57 8.53
N GLU A 50 -1.68 -3.54 8.45
CA GLU A 50 -0.81 -4.54 9.03
C GLU A 50 0.53 -3.92 9.44
N ALA A 51 1.24 -4.55 10.36
CA ALA A 51 2.63 -4.22 10.71
C ALA A 51 3.55 -5.34 10.21
N ARG A 52 4.48 -5.02 9.30
CA ARG A 52 5.38 -6.02 8.70
C ARG A 52 6.77 -5.46 8.42
N GLN A 53 7.75 -6.37 8.41
CA GLN A 53 9.04 -6.10 7.79
C GLN A 53 8.88 -6.03 6.27
N TYR A 54 9.69 -5.20 5.62
CA TYR A 54 9.82 -5.24 4.16
C TYR A 54 10.52 -6.54 3.74
N HIS A 55 11.57 -6.90 4.48
CA HIS A 55 12.30 -8.16 4.34
C HIS A 55 12.86 -8.61 5.71
N HIS A 56 12.88 -9.92 5.95
CA HIS A 56 13.19 -10.47 7.28
C HIS A 56 14.68 -10.52 7.63
N VAL A 57 15.59 -10.41 6.64
CA VAL A 57 17.03 -10.52 6.87
C VAL A 57 17.64 -9.13 7.07
N PRO A 58 18.20 -8.83 8.27
CA PRO A 58 18.83 -7.54 8.54
C PRO A 58 20.04 -7.31 7.62
N PHE A 59 20.18 -6.09 7.13
CA PHE A 59 21.28 -5.63 6.28
C PHE A 59 21.49 -6.42 4.98
N GLU A 60 20.52 -7.23 4.56
CA GLU A 60 20.53 -7.85 3.24
C GLU A 60 20.09 -6.84 2.19
N GLU A 61 20.82 -6.78 1.08
CA GLU A 61 20.39 -6.01 -0.08
C GLU A 61 19.20 -6.70 -0.73
N VAL A 62 18.06 -6.02 -0.76
CA VAL A 62 16.81 -6.54 -1.29
C VAL A 62 16.08 -5.46 -2.08
N THR A 63 15.47 -5.84 -3.18
CA THR A 63 14.60 -5.00 -3.99
C THR A 63 13.16 -5.43 -3.87
N TRP A 64 12.23 -4.63 -4.40
CA TRP A 64 10.80 -4.98 -4.39
C TRP A 64 10.52 -6.36 -4.95
N GLU A 65 11.18 -6.74 -6.05
CA GLU A 65 11.05 -8.04 -6.71
C GLU A 65 11.18 -9.21 -5.74
N ASN A 66 12.16 -9.15 -4.83
CA ASN A 66 12.53 -10.24 -3.93
C ASN A 66 12.09 -10.02 -2.48
N SER A 67 11.32 -8.95 -2.19
CA SER A 67 10.92 -8.63 -0.84
C SER A 67 9.83 -9.56 -0.30
N ASP A 68 9.88 -9.83 1.00
CA ASP A 68 8.84 -10.59 1.69
C ASP A 68 7.49 -9.84 1.65
N LEU A 69 7.55 -8.51 1.69
CA LEU A 69 6.35 -7.68 1.63
C LEU A 69 5.60 -7.86 0.31
N ARG A 70 6.30 -7.85 -0.83
CA ARG A 70 5.71 -8.12 -2.15
C ARG A 70 5.09 -9.52 -2.20
N ALA A 71 5.82 -10.52 -1.74
CA ALA A 71 5.35 -11.90 -1.72
C ALA A 71 4.06 -12.05 -0.90
N TRP A 72 4.00 -11.40 0.26
CA TRP A 72 2.81 -11.41 1.11
C TRP A 72 1.64 -10.65 0.46
N MET A 73 1.88 -9.47 -0.12
CA MET A 73 0.84 -8.67 -0.79
C MET A 73 0.18 -9.41 -1.95
N ASN A 74 0.98 -10.09 -2.79
CA ASN A 74 0.50 -10.82 -3.97
C ASN A 74 0.10 -12.28 -3.68
N GLY A 75 0.37 -12.77 -2.48
CA GLY A 75 -0.05 -14.08 -1.98
C GLY A 75 -1.14 -13.98 -0.93
N ASN A 76 -0.77 -14.11 0.33
CA ASN A 76 -1.71 -14.24 1.45
C ASN A 76 -2.72 -13.09 1.54
N PHE A 77 -2.29 -11.84 1.35
CA PHE A 77 -3.20 -10.70 1.38
C PHE A 77 -4.17 -10.75 0.20
N TYR A 78 -3.66 -10.87 -1.04
CA TYR A 78 -4.49 -10.93 -2.24
C TYR A 78 -5.51 -12.07 -2.20
N GLU A 79 -5.11 -13.24 -1.75
CA GLU A 79 -5.99 -14.40 -1.68
C GLU A 79 -7.02 -14.31 -0.55
N GLY A 80 -6.63 -13.75 0.60
CA GLY A 80 -7.46 -13.66 1.80
C GLY A 80 -8.40 -12.47 1.82
N ALA A 81 -7.98 -11.32 1.28
CA ALA A 81 -8.75 -10.08 1.36
C ALA A 81 -9.84 -9.95 0.29
N PHE A 82 -9.76 -10.68 -0.81
CA PHE A 82 -10.65 -10.52 -1.95
C PHE A 82 -11.35 -11.81 -2.36
N THR A 83 -12.66 -11.74 -2.57
CA THR A 83 -13.43 -12.84 -3.16
C THR A 83 -12.97 -13.12 -4.59
N PRO A 84 -13.27 -14.31 -5.17
CA PRO A 84 -12.94 -14.61 -6.57
C PRO A 84 -13.49 -13.57 -7.56
N VAL A 85 -14.68 -13.04 -7.31
CA VAL A 85 -15.30 -11.99 -8.15
C VAL A 85 -14.50 -10.69 -8.05
N GLN A 86 -14.12 -10.27 -6.85
CA GLN A 86 -13.31 -9.08 -6.63
C GLN A 86 -11.92 -9.22 -7.24
N ARG A 87 -11.28 -10.40 -7.10
CA ARG A 87 -9.99 -10.66 -7.76
C ARG A 87 -10.04 -10.55 -9.27
N GLY A 88 -11.18 -10.87 -9.88
CA GLY A 88 -11.40 -10.68 -11.31
C GLY A 88 -11.46 -9.22 -11.77
N LEU A 89 -11.62 -8.27 -10.85
CA LEU A 89 -11.59 -6.82 -11.12
C LEU A 89 -10.22 -6.20 -10.90
N ILE A 90 -9.33 -6.87 -10.15
CA ILE A 90 -7.99 -6.37 -9.85
C ILE A 90 -7.09 -6.59 -11.07
N GLU A 91 -6.54 -5.50 -11.59
CA GLU A 91 -5.62 -5.53 -12.71
C GLU A 91 -4.23 -6.03 -12.30
N THR A 92 -3.55 -6.70 -13.22
CA THR A 92 -2.11 -6.95 -13.10
C THR A 92 -1.39 -5.76 -13.69
N VAL A 93 -0.54 -5.11 -12.90
CA VAL A 93 0.17 -3.88 -13.27
C VAL A 93 1.64 -4.17 -13.44
N HIS A 94 2.21 -3.70 -14.55
CA HIS A 94 3.66 -3.70 -14.76
C HIS A 94 4.28 -2.51 -14.03
N ASN A 95 4.99 -2.78 -12.94
CA ASN A 95 5.68 -1.79 -12.13
C ASN A 95 7.15 -1.68 -12.55
N GLU A 96 7.54 -0.54 -13.09
CA GLU A 96 8.95 -0.16 -13.24
C GLU A 96 9.50 0.18 -11.86
N ASN A 97 10.40 -0.62 -11.34
CA ASN A 97 11.02 -0.39 -10.03
C ASN A 97 12.27 0.48 -10.21
N ALA A 98 12.05 1.79 -10.37
CA ALA A 98 13.12 2.74 -10.60
C ALA A 98 14.14 2.77 -9.45
N ASP A 99 15.39 3.06 -9.79
CA ASP A 99 16.45 3.29 -8.82
C ASP A 99 16.12 4.51 -7.93
N GLN A 100 16.70 4.56 -6.75
CA GLN A 100 16.58 5.71 -5.84
C GLN A 100 17.08 6.98 -6.53
N SER A 101 16.29 8.04 -6.51
CA SER A 101 16.47 9.23 -7.35
C SER A 101 17.74 10.04 -7.05
N ILE A 102 18.30 9.93 -5.83
CA ILE A 102 19.47 10.72 -5.39
C ILE A 102 20.74 9.89 -5.43
N THR A 103 20.70 8.68 -4.88
CA THR A 103 21.88 7.82 -4.71
C THR A 103 22.08 6.81 -5.82
N GLY A 104 21.02 6.50 -6.59
CA GLY A 104 21.05 5.48 -7.60
C GLY A 104 21.06 4.05 -7.03
N ALA A 105 20.70 3.86 -5.76
CA ALA A 105 20.51 2.52 -5.22
C ALA A 105 19.47 1.75 -6.05
N SER A 106 19.77 0.51 -6.42
CA SER A 106 18.97 -0.24 -7.39
C SER A 106 17.57 -0.54 -6.92
N GLY A 107 16.58 -0.25 -7.76
CA GLY A 107 15.18 -0.65 -7.57
C GLY A 107 14.90 -2.10 -7.96
N GLY A 108 15.84 -2.76 -8.63
CA GLY A 108 15.69 -4.13 -9.12
C GLY A 108 14.96 -4.22 -10.46
N ALA A 109 14.56 -5.44 -10.82
CA ALA A 109 13.80 -5.67 -12.03
C ALA A 109 12.35 -5.17 -11.93
N ALA A 110 11.76 -4.86 -13.09
CA ALA A 110 10.33 -4.60 -13.18
C ALA A 110 9.53 -5.83 -12.72
N THR A 111 8.36 -5.59 -12.15
CA THR A 111 7.49 -6.65 -11.61
C THR A 111 6.06 -6.51 -12.11
N ASP A 112 5.40 -7.64 -12.29
CA ASP A 112 3.96 -7.69 -12.53
C ASP A 112 3.25 -7.96 -11.18
N ASP A 113 2.48 -6.99 -10.71
CA ASP A 113 1.85 -7.03 -9.39
C ASP A 113 0.34 -6.80 -9.48
N ARG A 114 -0.40 -7.46 -8.61
CA ARG A 114 -1.83 -7.21 -8.40
C ARG A 114 -2.07 -6.28 -7.22
N VAL A 115 -1.22 -6.40 -6.21
CA VAL A 115 -1.20 -5.54 -5.03
C VAL A 115 0.23 -5.08 -4.80
N PHE A 116 0.42 -3.81 -4.54
CA PHE A 116 1.76 -3.22 -4.39
C PHE A 116 1.78 -2.10 -3.36
N ALA A 117 2.97 -1.76 -2.88
CA ALA A 117 3.23 -0.51 -2.17
C ALA A 117 3.50 0.61 -3.18
N LEU A 118 3.14 1.85 -2.87
CA LEU A 118 3.47 2.99 -3.74
C LEU A 118 4.99 3.15 -3.88
N SER A 119 5.42 3.64 -5.04
CA SER A 119 6.82 4.01 -5.30
C SER A 119 7.16 5.43 -4.83
N GLU A 120 8.45 5.77 -4.87
CA GLU A 120 8.93 7.15 -4.72
C GLU A 120 8.19 8.11 -5.67
N THR A 121 8.14 7.78 -6.95
CA THR A 121 7.48 8.61 -7.97
C THR A 121 5.99 8.79 -7.67
N GLU A 122 5.29 7.72 -7.32
CA GLU A 122 3.86 7.79 -6.96
C GLU A 122 3.66 8.60 -5.67
N SER A 123 4.53 8.46 -4.66
CA SER A 123 4.46 9.27 -3.45
C SER A 123 4.64 10.77 -3.74
N VAL A 124 5.55 11.11 -4.64
CA VAL A 124 5.73 12.50 -5.08
C VAL A 124 4.49 13.02 -5.82
N ILE A 125 3.85 12.19 -6.64
CA ILE A 125 2.64 12.60 -7.38
C ILE A 125 1.46 12.84 -6.43
N TYR A 126 1.21 11.90 -5.52
CA TYR A 126 0.00 11.90 -4.69
C TYR A 126 0.15 12.61 -3.34
N LEU A 127 1.39 12.84 -2.85
CA LEU A 127 1.67 13.51 -1.57
C LEU A 127 2.44 14.83 -1.76
N ASN A 128 2.24 15.52 -2.87
CA ASN A 128 3.01 16.70 -3.27
C ASN A 128 2.61 18.02 -2.57
N THR A 129 1.51 18.02 -1.85
CA THR A 129 1.03 19.21 -1.12
C THR A 129 0.89 18.93 0.38
N PRO A 130 0.96 19.97 1.26
CA PRO A 130 0.70 19.80 2.69
C PRO A 130 -0.67 19.16 2.98
N ALA A 131 -1.72 19.54 2.24
CA ALA A 131 -3.04 18.94 2.37
C ALA A 131 -3.04 17.46 2.00
N ALA A 132 -2.43 17.07 0.87
CA ALA A 132 -2.33 15.66 0.47
C ALA A 132 -1.53 14.82 1.47
N ARG A 133 -0.48 15.39 2.08
CA ARG A 133 0.28 14.71 3.14
C ARG A 133 -0.56 14.50 4.40
N SER A 134 -1.34 15.50 4.81
CA SER A 134 -2.27 15.39 5.93
C SER A 134 -3.42 14.42 5.64
N ASP A 135 -4.03 14.52 4.47
CA ASP A 135 -5.29 13.84 4.18
C ASP A 135 -5.11 12.42 3.64
N ILE A 136 -3.97 12.15 2.99
CA ILE A 136 -3.66 10.86 2.37
C ILE A 136 -2.43 10.22 3.01
N GLY A 137 -1.36 10.98 3.20
CA GLY A 137 -0.05 10.48 3.65
C GLY A 137 -0.05 10.05 5.11
N ALA A 138 -0.56 10.89 6.00
CA ALA A 138 -0.69 10.61 7.44
C ALA A 138 -1.81 9.58 7.66
N ALA A 139 -1.46 8.31 7.73
CA ALA A 139 -2.42 7.21 7.76
C ALA A 139 -2.67 6.69 9.17
N PRO A 140 -3.94 6.59 9.62
CA PRO A 140 -4.29 5.93 10.86
C PRO A 140 -3.89 4.46 10.84
N ALA A 141 -3.40 3.95 11.96
CA ALA A 141 -3.19 2.52 12.14
C ALA A 141 -4.51 1.85 12.54
N SER A 142 -4.89 0.76 11.88
CA SER A 142 -5.99 -0.09 12.36
C SER A 142 -5.67 -0.64 13.76
N VAL A 143 -6.68 -1.00 14.52
CA VAL A 143 -6.48 -1.60 15.85
C VAL A 143 -5.64 -2.86 15.75
N HIS A 144 -5.88 -3.67 14.72
CA HIS A 144 -5.10 -4.87 14.44
C HIS A 144 -3.62 -4.55 14.19
N ALA A 145 -3.31 -3.58 13.31
CA ALA A 145 -1.94 -3.18 13.03
C ALA A 145 -1.24 -2.59 14.27
N ALA A 146 -1.94 -1.76 15.03
CA ALA A 146 -1.45 -1.12 16.24
C ALA A 146 -1.21 -2.13 17.41
N ALA A 147 -1.87 -3.27 17.39
CA ALA A 147 -1.64 -4.34 18.37
C ALA A 147 -0.32 -5.09 18.14
N GLY A 148 0.27 -4.96 16.96
CA GLY A 148 1.56 -5.52 16.59
C GLY A 148 2.74 -4.61 17.02
N PRO A 149 3.94 -4.90 16.52
CA PRO A 149 5.16 -4.15 16.85
C PRO A 149 5.29 -2.83 16.03
N LEU A 150 4.18 -2.21 15.67
CA LEU A 150 4.12 -0.95 14.94
C LEU A 150 4.21 0.24 15.90
N SER A 151 5.10 1.18 15.63
CA SER A 151 5.08 2.46 16.32
C SER A 151 3.95 3.33 15.80
N VAL A 152 3.06 3.75 16.72
CA VAL A 152 1.91 4.61 16.41
C VAL A 152 2.11 5.95 17.10
N SER A 153 1.88 7.05 16.41
CA SER A 153 1.98 8.41 16.96
C SER A 153 0.85 8.71 17.96
N GLU A 154 0.93 9.83 18.66
CA GLU A 154 -0.15 10.29 19.56
C GLU A 154 -1.46 10.55 18.80
N ASP A 155 -1.38 10.92 17.52
CA ASP A 155 -2.54 11.14 16.65
C ASP A 155 -3.12 9.85 16.06
N GLY A 156 -2.55 8.70 16.40
CA GLY A 156 -3.00 7.40 15.92
C GLY A 156 -2.48 7.01 14.52
N THR A 157 -1.59 7.82 13.93
CA THR A 157 -0.99 7.56 12.62
C THR A 157 0.32 6.78 12.74
N ALA A 158 0.75 6.12 11.66
CA ALA A 158 1.97 5.32 11.67
C ALA A 158 2.76 5.49 10.37
N ASP A 159 4.07 5.21 10.45
CA ASP A 159 4.94 5.09 9.30
C ASP A 159 4.53 3.88 8.44
N TRP A 160 4.64 3.98 7.11
CA TRP A 160 4.27 2.90 6.21
C TRP A 160 5.20 2.79 5.00
N TRP A 161 5.46 1.55 4.57
CA TRP A 161 6.40 1.22 3.52
C TRP A 161 6.00 1.76 2.14
N LEU A 162 6.99 2.27 1.40
CA LEU A 162 6.98 2.37 -0.05
C LEU A 162 7.73 1.16 -0.65
N ARG A 163 7.66 0.95 -1.98
CA ARG A 163 8.41 -0.13 -2.63
C ARG A 163 9.80 0.28 -3.11
N SER A 164 10.09 1.58 -3.19
CA SER A 164 11.35 2.10 -3.74
C SER A 164 12.51 1.96 -2.75
N PRO A 165 13.74 1.71 -3.24
CA PRO A 165 14.92 1.58 -2.40
C PRO A 165 15.24 2.89 -1.67
N GLY A 166 15.77 2.77 -0.45
CA GLY A 166 16.34 3.89 0.29
C GLY A 166 17.76 4.24 -0.19
N THR A 167 18.53 4.88 0.66
CA THR A 167 19.92 5.29 0.36
C THR A 167 20.83 4.09 0.09
N TYR A 168 20.57 2.96 0.76
CA TYR A 168 21.35 1.72 0.67
C TYR A 168 20.44 0.57 0.26
N GLY A 169 21.02 -0.49 -0.32
CA GLY A 169 20.26 -1.67 -0.78
C GLY A 169 19.57 -2.46 0.33
N PHE A 170 19.93 -2.26 1.61
CA PHE A 170 19.28 -2.84 2.78
C PHE A 170 18.27 -1.89 3.45
N ALA A 171 17.97 -0.76 2.82
CA ALA A 171 16.98 0.21 3.27
C ALA A 171 15.93 0.42 2.18
N THR A 172 14.68 0.63 2.59
CA THR A 172 13.60 0.99 1.68
C THR A 172 12.86 2.23 2.16
N GLN A 173 12.31 2.98 1.22
CA GLN A 173 11.60 4.23 1.52
C GLN A 173 10.30 3.95 2.27
N PHE A 174 9.84 4.96 3.00
CA PHE A 174 8.57 4.93 3.71
C PHE A 174 7.97 6.34 3.74
N VAL A 175 6.70 6.44 4.09
CA VAL A 175 6.03 7.69 4.45
C VAL A 175 5.90 7.71 5.96
N ASP A 176 6.32 8.80 6.59
CA ASP A 176 6.24 8.93 8.03
C ASP A 176 4.82 9.19 8.54
N ALA A 177 4.62 9.12 9.85
CA ALA A 177 3.32 9.31 10.50
C ALA A 177 2.69 10.69 10.24
N THR A 178 3.46 11.67 9.77
CA THR A 178 2.98 12.99 9.36
C THR A 178 2.63 13.09 7.88
N GLY A 179 2.82 12.01 7.13
CA GLY A 179 2.54 11.93 5.70
C GLY A 179 3.68 12.37 4.79
N VAL A 180 4.89 12.53 5.32
CA VAL A 180 6.06 12.96 4.55
C VAL A 180 6.88 11.76 4.08
N PRO A 181 7.13 11.62 2.77
CA PRO A 181 8.01 10.57 2.25
C PRO A 181 9.45 10.74 2.73
N SER A 182 10.04 9.66 3.25
CA SER A 182 11.45 9.55 3.60
C SER A 182 12.24 8.87 2.50
N LEU A 183 12.99 9.62 1.71
CA LEU A 183 13.77 9.08 0.58
C LEU A 183 15.02 8.32 1.04
N SER A 184 15.55 8.64 2.22
CA SER A 184 16.67 7.87 2.80
C SER A 184 16.26 6.47 3.20
N GLY A 185 14.99 6.30 3.58
CA GLY A 185 14.43 5.03 3.95
C GLY A 185 14.81 4.55 5.36
N ALA A 186 14.37 3.35 5.66
CA ALA A 186 14.62 2.63 6.89
C ALA A 186 15.09 1.20 6.57
N ASN A 187 15.78 0.56 7.51
CA ASN A 187 16.24 -0.81 7.35
C ASN A 187 15.06 -1.74 7.07
N VAL A 188 15.23 -2.65 6.12
CA VAL A 188 14.18 -3.53 5.61
C VAL A 188 13.61 -4.50 6.66
N ASP A 189 14.34 -4.77 7.73
CA ASP A 189 13.96 -5.64 8.84
C ASP A 189 13.17 -4.94 9.97
N LEU A 190 12.96 -3.64 9.87
CA LEU A 190 12.11 -2.91 10.81
C LEU A 190 10.62 -3.18 10.54
N GLN A 191 9.82 -3.06 11.59
CA GLN A 191 8.37 -3.21 11.51
C GLN A 191 7.71 -1.86 11.21
N TYR A 192 7.22 -1.70 10.00
CA TYR A 192 6.45 -0.52 9.58
C TYR A 192 5.09 -0.93 9.07
N GLY A 193 4.24 0.04 8.88
CA GLY A 193 2.89 -0.15 8.40
C GLY A 193 2.82 -0.60 6.94
N VAL A 194 1.77 -1.34 6.64
CA VAL A 194 1.45 -1.79 5.29
C VAL A 194 0.18 -1.10 4.83
N ARG A 195 0.29 -0.33 3.75
CA ARG A 195 -0.82 0.27 3.00
C ARG A 195 -0.82 -0.26 1.58
N PRO A 196 -1.61 -1.28 1.30
CA PRO A 196 -1.72 -1.83 -0.06
C PRO A 196 -2.29 -0.80 -1.03
N ALA A 197 -1.79 -0.83 -2.26
CA ALA A 197 -2.36 -0.15 -3.42
C ALA A 197 -2.68 -1.17 -4.51
N LEU A 198 -3.69 -0.89 -5.32
CA LEU A 198 -4.10 -1.73 -6.44
C LEU A 198 -4.92 -0.94 -7.46
N TRP A 199 -4.96 -1.44 -8.70
CA TRP A 199 -5.85 -0.96 -9.73
C TRP A 199 -7.03 -1.91 -9.89
N ILE A 200 -8.25 -1.36 -9.95
CA ILE A 200 -9.45 -2.13 -10.31
C ILE A 200 -10.05 -1.62 -11.61
N ASN A 201 -10.51 -2.55 -12.45
CA ASN A 201 -11.27 -2.22 -13.65
C ASN A 201 -12.77 -2.26 -13.31
N VAL A 202 -13.44 -1.12 -13.48
CA VAL A 202 -14.86 -0.97 -13.16
C VAL A 202 -15.77 -0.97 -14.38
N GLU A 203 -15.23 -1.05 -15.59
CA GLU A 203 -16.03 -1.12 -16.82
C GLU A 203 -16.80 -2.44 -16.96
N GLY A 204 -16.20 -3.55 -16.48
CA GLY A 204 -16.80 -4.89 -16.51
C GLY A 204 -17.89 -5.13 -15.47
N ILE A 205 -18.13 -4.19 -14.54
CA ILE A 205 -19.23 -4.31 -13.57
C ILE A 205 -20.53 -3.96 -14.27
N GLY A 206 -21.20 -4.97 -14.83
CA GLY A 206 -22.51 -4.83 -15.45
C GLY A 206 -23.54 -4.26 -14.48
N GLU A 207 -24.57 -3.58 -14.98
CA GLU A 207 -25.73 -3.04 -14.22
C GLU A 207 -26.64 -4.13 -13.64
N GLY A 208 -26.12 -5.32 -13.36
CA GLY A 208 -26.86 -6.52 -13.05
C GLY A 208 -26.57 -7.18 -11.72
N SER A 209 -26.44 -6.41 -10.64
CA SER A 209 -26.48 -6.99 -9.29
C SER A 209 -27.17 -6.00 -8.34
N ARG A 210 -28.51 -6.00 -8.37
CA ARG A 210 -29.35 -5.45 -7.30
C ARG A 210 -29.49 -6.50 -6.22
#